data_7eb868d8bdd6551a851c22f391515aa9
#
_entry.id   7eb868d8bdd6551a851c22f391515aa9
#
_cell.length_a   1.000
_cell.length_b   1.000
_cell.length_c   1.000
_cell.angle_alpha   90.00
_cell.angle_beta   90.00
_cell.angle_gamma   90.00
#
_symmetry.space_group_name_H-M   'P 1'
#
loop_
_entity.id
_entity.type
_entity.pdbx_description
1 polymer ?
#
loop_
_entity_poly.entity_id
_entity_poly.type
_entity_poly.pdbx_seq_one_letter_code
_entity_poly.pdbx_strand_id
1 'polypeptide(L)'
;RAEDLSTFAGRRYSGQRNHINKFRRDYPDAEFTPLTDPDDPRLAAFWQDYEAEFHKSGPLAVQELSLAQEMFSRIGTDWFCAGGMLAEGRLVAVCLAEKCGGTLIDHIEKALYSHAGAYPALVQAFAAYYGGDCTWCNREDDARDKGLRTSKLQYLPDHLGGKVRIEAGTELDALKAVPAIKTDRLSLTPLRKGDIPAYSALCLDDERNRWWGYDYRTDLGDQPLTDTYFYDVARADFAARRAVNFAVRLKGRLIGEVVLYNPDFRGGFEQGCRIAPEYAGHGY
;
A
#
# COMPACT_ATOMS: atom_id res chain seq x y z
N ARG A 1 -14.24 19.00 -14.29
CA ARG A 1 -14.52 18.48 -15.66
C ARG A 1 -13.28 18.53 -16.51
N ALA A 2 -13.14 17.63 -17.48
CA ALA A 2 -12.00 17.61 -18.39
C ALA A 2 -11.94 18.91 -19.24
N GLU A 3 -13.10 19.40 -19.70
CA GLU A 3 -13.22 20.67 -20.45
C GLU A 3 -12.73 21.89 -19.63
N ASP A 4 -13.03 21.94 -18.33
CA ASP A 4 -12.57 23.03 -17.46
C ASP A 4 -11.04 23.08 -17.36
N LEU A 5 -10.39 21.92 -17.28
CA LEU A 5 -8.94 21.84 -17.21
C LEU A 5 -8.28 22.13 -18.55
N SER A 6 -8.88 21.70 -19.67
CA SER A 6 -8.32 21.93 -21.01
C SER A 6 -8.32 23.40 -21.41
N THR A 7 -9.24 24.20 -20.88
CA THR A 7 -9.42 25.62 -21.30
C THR A 7 -9.09 26.61 -20.19
N PHE A 8 -9.31 26.24 -18.92
CA PHE A 8 -9.37 27.14 -17.77
C PHE A 8 -10.23 28.38 -18.06
N ALA A 9 -11.37 28.20 -18.73
CA ALA A 9 -12.26 29.29 -19.10
C ALA A 9 -12.93 29.95 -17.88
N GLY A 10 -13.29 31.23 -18.02
CA GLY A 10 -14.00 31.99 -17.01
C GLY A 10 -13.13 32.63 -15.92
N ARG A 11 -13.75 33.56 -15.18
CA ARG A 11 -13.05 34.39 -14.16
C ARG A 11 -12.46 33.57 -13.02
N ARG A 12 -13.11 32.45 -12.64
CA ARG A 12 -12.70 31.56 -11.53
C ARG A 12 -11.30 30.98 -11.71
N TYR A 13 -10.87 30.78 -12.97
CA TYR A 13 -9.54 30.20 -13.29
C TYR A 13 -8.51 31.26 -13.68
N SER A 14 -8.73 32.54 -13.38
CA SER A 14 -7.77 33.61 -13.73
C SER A 14 -6.37 33.38 -13.12
N GLY A 15 -6.31 32.84 -11.92
CA GLY A 15 -5.02 32.48 -11.28
C GLY A 15 -4.23 31.44 -12.10
N GLN A 16 -4.88 30.37 -12.55
CA GLN A 16 -4.22 29.32 -13.36
C GLN A 16 -3.74 29.91 -14.70
N ARG A 17 -4.59 30.69 -15.38
CA ARG A 17 -4.18 31.35 -16.63
C ARG A 17 -3.00 32.30 -16.43
N ASN A 18 -2.94 33.03 -15.31
CA ASN A 18 -1.81 33.93 -15.03
C ASN A 18 -0.49 33.14 -14.91
N HIS A 19 -0.51 31.98 -14.24
CA HIS A 19 0.66 31.10 -14.14
C HIS A 19 1.06 30.55 -15.51
N ILE A 20 0.11 30.11 -16.33
CA ILE A 20 0.34 29.61 -17.68
C ILE A 20 0.89 30.71 -18.59
N ASN A 21 0.31 31.90 -18.54
CA ASN A 21 0.75 33.05 -19.35
C ASN A 21 2.17 33.50 -18.95
N LYS A 22 2.50 33.40 -17.63
CA LYS A 22 3.86 33.66 -17.19
C LYS A 22 4.81 32.61 -17.75
N PHE A 23 4.49 31.32 -17.63
CA PHE A 23 5.30 30.22 -18.16
C PHE A 23 5.55 30.38 -19.68
N ARG A 24 4.50 30.62 -20.46
CA ARG A 24 4.61 30.83 -21.92
C ARG A 24 5.42 32.06 -22.31
N ARG A 25 5.43 33.10 -21.48
CA ARG A 25 6.24 34.30 -21.71
C ARG A 25 7.71 34.03 -21.38
N ASP A 26 7.96 33.28 -20.29
CA ASP A 26 9.32 32.98 -19.85
C ASP A 26 9.95 31.88 -20.73
N TYR A 27 9.13 31.01 -21.32
CA TYR A 27 9.50 29.90 -22.23
C TYR A 27 8.65 29.94 -23.51
N PRO A 28 8.94 30.82 -24.46
CA PRO A 28 8.11 31.01 -25.67
C PRO A 28 8.16 29.81 -26.63
N ASP A 29 9.15 28.95 -26.52
CA ASP A 29 9.31 27.68 -27.26
C ASP A 29 8.60 26.51 -26.59
N ALA A 30 7.92 26.73 -25.45
CA ALA A 30 7.30 25.66 -24.70
C ALA A 30 6.14 25.02 -25.49
N GLU A 31 6.21 23.69 -25.62
CA GLU A 31 5.19 22.89 -26.30
C GLU A 31 4.88 21.60 -25.54
N PHE A 32 3.68 21.07 -25.78
CA PHE A 32 3.28 19.76 -25.26
C PHE A 32 3.72 18.66 -26.23
N THR A 33 4.26 17.57 -25.69
CA THR A 33 4.61 16.38 -26.48
C THR A 33 4.00 15.12 -25.84
N PRO A 34 3.32 14.27 -26.61
CA PRO A 34 2.96 12.93 -26.12
C PRO A 34 4.23 12.09 -25.92
N LEU A 35 4.21 11.24 -24.90
CA LEU A 35 5.31 10.31 -24.59
C LEU A 35 4.80 8.89 -24.81
N THR A 36 5.38 8.18 -25.73
CA THR A 36 4.98 6.80 -26.11
C THR A 36 6.11 5.79 -26.01
N ASP A 37 7.34 6.26 -25.81
CA ASP A 37 8.52 5.44 -25.70
C ASP A 37 9.08 5.53 -24.28
N PRO A 38 9.09 4.44 -23.48
CA PRO A 38 9.68 4.46 -22.15
C PRO A 38 11.18 4.72 -22.14
N ASP A 39 11.86 4.45 -23.25
CA ASP A 39 13.31 4.65 -23.44
C ASP A 39 13.65 6.04 -24.02
N ASP A 40 12.68 6.95 -24.11
CA ASP A 40 12.92 8.33 -24.55
C ASP A 40 14.01 9.00 -23.70
N PRO A 41 15.16 9.39 -24.30
CA PRO A 41 16.27 9.97 -23.54
C PRO A 41 15.90 11.27 -22.81
N ARG A 42 14.88 12.00 -23.29
CA ARG A 42 14.37 13.21 -22.63
C ARG A 42 13.71 12.87 -21.29
N LEU A 43 13.06 11.70 -21.19
CA LEU A 43 12.43 11.24 -19.96
C LEU A 43 13.49 10.86 -18.91
N ALA A 44 14.56 10.19 -19.31
CA ALA A 44 15.68 9.89 -18.41
C ALA A 44 16.36 11.17 -17.89
N ALA A 45 16.56 12.15 -18.77
CA ALA A 45 17.11 13.46 -18.38
C ALA A 45 16.18 14.20 -17.42
N PHE A 46 14.84 14.17 -17.66
CA PHE A 46 13.85 14.77 -16.78
C PHE A 46 13.93 14.19 -15.35
N TRP A 47 14.03 12.87 -15.21
CA TRP A 47 14.12 12.24 -13.89
C TRP A 47 15.39 12.62 -13.15
N GLN A 48 16.52 12.73 -13.83
CA GLN A 48 17.77 13.21 -13.23
C GLN A 48 17.63 14.66 -12.71
N ASP A 49 17.08 15.56 -13.55
CA ASP A 49 16.83 16.94 -13.16
C ASP A 49 15.84 17.03 -11.99
N TYR A 50 14.76 16.22 -12.02
CA TYR A 50 13.74 16.18 -10.98
C TYR A 50 14.30 15.71 -9.65
N GLU A 51 15.12 14.64 -9.65
CA GLU A 51 15.79 14.15 -8.45
C GLU A 51 16.75 15.17 -7.85
N ALA A 52 17.47 15.92 -8.68
CA ALA A 52 18.36 16.98 -8.21
C ALA A 52 17.61 18.12 -7.50
N GLU A 53 16.37 18.40 -7.93
CA GLU A 53 15.48 19.41 -7.32
C GLU A 53 14.60 18.83 -6.19
N PHE A 54 14.62 17.51 -5.98
CA PHE A 54 13.71 16.83 -5.04
C PHE A 54 14.20 16.95 -3.60
N HIS A 55 13.50 17.76 -2.81
CA HIS A 55 13.89 18.05 -1.42
C HIS A 55 13.08 17.30 -0.35
N LYS A 56 12.16 16.42 -0.75
CA LYS A 56 11.35 15.65 0.18
C LYS A 56 12.08 14.38 0.63
N SER A 57 12.24 14.20 1.93
CA SER A 57 12.98 13.08 2.53
C SER A 57 12.10 12.05 3.26
N GLY A 58 10.79 12.25 3.28
CA GLY A 58 9.86 11.29 3.93
C GLY A 58 9.79 9.96 3.17
N PRO A 59 9.68 8.82 3.88
CA PRO A 59 9.64 7.49 3.24
C PRO A 59 8.58 7.36 2.14
N LEU A 60 7.38 7.93 2.37
CA LEU A 60 6.30 7.92 1.37
C LEU A 60 6.64 8.73 0.12
N ALA A 61 7.32 9.87 0.26
CA ALA A 61 7.70 10.71 -0.88
C ALA A 61 8.78 10.04 -1.75
N VAL A 62 9.74 9.35 -1.11
CA VAL A 62 10.78 8.58 -1.81
C VAL A 62 10.17 7.38 -2.53
N GLN A 63 9.28 6.64 -1.84
CA GLN A 63 8.56 5.51 -2.46
C GLN A 63 7.70 5.97 -3.64
N GLU A 64 6.98 7.08 -3.51
CA GLU A 64 6.15 7.65 -4.57
C GLU A 64 6.98 8.05 -5.80
N LEU A 65 8.17 8.60 -5.61
CA LEU A 65 9.07 8.92 -6.71
C LEU A 65 9.51 7.65 -7.47
N SER A 66 9.92 6.61 -6.75
CA SER A 66 10.31 5.33 -7.34
C SER A 66 9.16 4.68 -8.11
N LEU A 67 7.94 4.69 -7.55
CA LEU A 67 6.75 4.17 -8.22
C LEU A 67 6.39 4.99 -9.47
N ALA A 68 6.56 6.31 -9.42
CA ALA A 68 6.33 7.18 -10.57
C ALA A 68 7.26 6.82 -11.73
N GLN A 69 8.56 6.63 -11.46
CA GLN A 69 9.53 6.20 -12.47
C GLN A 69 9.20 4.80 -13.03
N GLU A 70 8.81 3.85 -12.15
CA GLU A 70 8.37 2.52 -12.57
C GLU A 70 7.14 2.58 -13.47
N MET A 71 6.15 3.41 -13.17
CA MET A 71 4.96 3.56 -14.02
C MET A 71 5.32 4.14 -15.39
N PHE A 72 6.21 5.14 -15.44
CA PHE A 72 6.69 5.70 -16.72
C PHE A 72 7.49 4.70 -17.55
N SER A 73 8.11 3.68 -16.95
CA SER A 73 8.76 2.59 -17.69
C SER A 73 7.77 1.68 -18.44
N ARG A 74 6.48 1.85 -18.23
CA ARG A 74 5.39 1.07 -18.85
C ARG A 74 4.56 1.86 -19.85
N ILE A 75 4.93 3.09 -20.18
CA ILE A 75 4.27 3.86 -21.24
C ILE A 75 4.45 3.18 -22.61
N GLY A 76 3.63 3.57 -23.59
CA GLY A 76 3.61 2.91 -24.90
C GLY A 76 2.72 1.66 -24.94
N THR A 77 2.05 1.32 -23.85
CA THR A 77 0.98 0.33 -23.81
C THR A 77 -0.38 1.00 -23.99
N ASP A 78 -1.41 0.25 -24.37
CA ASP A 78 -2.76 0.76 -24.61
C ASP A 78 -3.47 1.31 -23.35
N TRP A 79 -2.87 1.11 -22.17
CA TRP A 79 -3.44 1.50 -20.88
C TRP A 79 -3.13 2.95 -20.50
N PHE A 80 -1.92 3.44 -20.83
CA PHE A 80 -1.46 4.73 -20.35
C PHE A 80 -1.46 5.81 -21.41
N CYS A 81 -1.97 6.98 -21.00
CA CYS A 81 -1.76 8.24 -21.68
C CYS A 81 -0.59 8.96 -20.99
N ALA A 82 0.49 9.20 -21.69
CA ALA A 82 1.63 9.93 -21.10
C ALA A 82 2.01 11.12 -21.98
N GLY A 83 2.48 12.20 -21.39
CA GLY A 83 2.92 13.39 -22.09
C GLY A 83 3.72 14.33 -21.21
N GLY A 84 4.37 15.28 -21.81
CA GLY A 84 5.18 16.25 -21.08
C GLY A 84 5.18 17.64 -21.74
N MET A 85 5.64 18.62 -20.97
CA MET A 85 5.95 19.95 -21.46
C MET A 85 7.43 20.05 -21.77
N LEU A 86 7.74 20.41 -23.00
CA LEU A 86 9.08 20.83 -23.42
C LEU A 86 9.25 22.31 -23.19
N ALA A 87 10.41 22.71 -22.71
CA ALA A 87 10.90 24.09 -22.72
C ALA A 87 12.41 24.04 -22.88
N GLU A 88 12.96 24.93 -23.68
CA GLU A 88 14.41 24.97 -23.99
C GLU A 88 14.95 23.61 -24.50
N GLY A 89 14.11 22.89 -25.25
CA GLY A 89 14.45 21.57 -25.82
C GLY A 89 14.46 20.41 -24.83
N ARG A 90 14.04 20.60 -23.57
CA ARG A 90 14.02 19.58 -22.51
C ARG A 90 12.63 19.38 -21.93
N LEU A 91 12.36 18.19 -21.41
CA LEU A 91 11.16 17.96 -20.61
C LEU A 91 11.30 18.67 -19.26
N VAL A 92 10.33 19.52 -18.94
CA VAL A 92 10.26 20.29 -17.68
C VAL A 92 9.08 19.89 -16.82
N ALA A 93 8.12 19.15 -17.40
CA ALA A 93 7.01 18.55 -16.65
C ALA A 93 6.51 17.33 -17.40
N VAL A 94 6.01 16.33 -16.66
CA VAL A 94 5.45 15.07 -17.19
C VAL A 94 4.16 14.72 -16.48
N CYS A 95 3.22 14.11 -17.22
CA CYS A 95 1.98 13.54 -16.69
C CYS A 95 1.76 12.16 -17.25
N LEU A 96 1.21 11.26 -16.41
CA LEU A 96 0.78 9.93 -16.77
C LEU A 96 -0.62 9.70 -16.22
N ALA A 97 -1.50 9.24 -17.09
CA ALA A 97 -2.92 9.00 -16.81
C ALA A 97 -3.41 7.74 -17.52
N GLU A 98 -4.61 7.30 -17.18
CA GLU A 98 -5.38 6.31 -17.92
C GLU A 98 -6.79 6.82 -18.23
N LYS A 99 -7.46 6.21 -19.21
CA LYS A 99 -8.87 6.47 -19.51
C LYS A 99 -9.73 5.32 -19.03
N CYS A 100 -10.71 5.63 -18.18
CA CYS A 100 -11.67 4.65 -17.68
C CYS A 100 -13.08 5.24 -17.63
N GLY A 101 -14.03 4.62 -18.35
CA GLY A 101 -15.44 4.98 -18.30
C GLY A 101 -15.76 6.46 -18.56
N GLY A 102 -15.07 7.11 -19.51
CA GLY A 102 -15.23 8.53 -19.81
C GLY A 102 -14.59 9.48 -18.78
N THR A 103 -13.68 8.95 -17.98
CA THR A 103 -12.85 9.69 -17.01
C THR A 103 -11.38 9.55 -17.38
N LEU A 104 -10.67 10.66 -17.43
CA LEU A 104 -9.20 10.69 -17.45
C LEU A 104 -8.73 10.67 -16.00
N ILE A 105 -7.97 9.66 -15.62
CA ILE A 105 -7.47 9.47 -14.25
C ILE A 105 -5.98 9.77 -14.23
N ASP A 106 -5.62 10.91 -13.63
CA ASP A 106 -4.23 11.38 -13.56
C ASP A 106 -3.53 10.75 -12.36
N HIS A 107 -2.63 9.79 -12.63
CA HIS A 107 -1.86 9.10 -11.59
C HIS A 107 -0.63 9.89 -11.17
N ILE A 108 0.07 10.49 -12.13
CA ILE A 108 1.33 11.15 -11.88
C ILE A 108 1.37 12.48 -12.62
N GLU A 109 1.66 13.54 -11.87
CA GLU A 109 2.04 14.85 -12.38
C GLU A 109 3.31 15.29 -11.69
N LYS A 110 4.37 15.55 -12.44
CA LYS A 110 5.63 16.08 -11.94
C LYS A 110 6.10 17.24 -12.80
N ALA A 111 6.66 18.25 -12.15
CA ALA A 111 7.29 19.39 -12.85
C ALA A 111 8.51 19.87 -12.07
N LEU A 112 9.50 20.34 -12.77
CA LEU A 112 10.70 20.95 -12.20
C LEU A 112 10.32 22.23 -11.45
N TYR A 113 10.80 22.39 -10.24
CA TYR A 113 10.52 23.57 -9.39
C TYR A 113 11.11 24.85 -9.98
N SER A 114 12.21 24.73 -10.71
CA SER A 114 12.86 25.80 -11.45
C SER A 114 11.98 26.44 -12.54
N HIS A 115 10.94 25.71 -13.02
CA HIS A 115 10.07 26.16 -14.12
C HIS A 115 8.69 26.57 -13.61
N ALA A 116 8.63 27.76 -13.01
CA ALA A 116 7.39 28.29 -12.44
C ALA A 116 6.26 28.39 -13.44
N GLY A 117 5.13 27.72 -13.17
CA GLY A 117 3.95 27.65 -14.03
C GLY A 117 3.91 26.43 -14.96
N ALA A 118 4.93 25.59 -14.96
CA ALA A 118 4.95 24.34 -15.76
C ALA A 118 3.82 23.39 -15.36
N TYR A 119 3.49 23.24 -14.07
CA TYR A 119 2.37 22.41 -13.61
C TYR A 119 1.03 22.79 -14.26
N PRO A 120 0.50 24.01 -14.09
CA PRO A 120 -0.78 24.37 -14.72
C PRO A 120 -0.71 24.36 -16.25
N ALA A 121 0.43 24.63 -16.87
CA ALA A 121 0.60 24.51 -18.31
C ALA A 121 0.50 23.05 -18.77
N LEU A 122 1.13 22.12 -18.05
CA LEU A 122 1.02 20.69 -18.29
C LEU A 122 -0.43 20.21 -18.15
N VAL A 123 -1.10 20.54 -17.03
CA VAL A 123 -2.49 20.12 -16.79
C VAL A 123 -3.41 20.59 -17.92
N GLN A 124 -3.27 21.84 -18.37
CA GLN A 124 -4.06 22.36 -19.46
C GLN A 124 -3.80 21.61 -20.77
N ALA A 125 -2.55 21.46 -21.13
CA ALA A 125 -2.15 20.86 -22.40
C ALA A 125 -2.49 19.35 -22.44
N PHE A 126 -2.26 18.65 -21.34
CA PHE A 126 -2.57 17.23 -21.19
C PHE A 126 -4.09 16.97 -21.28
N ALA A 127 -4.91 17.75 -20.57
CA ALA A 127 -6.37 17.67 -20.64
C ALA A 127 -6.90 18.04 -22.02
N ALA A 128 -6.29 19.00 -22.71
CA ALA A 128 -6.65 19.36 -24.07
C ALA A 128 -6.32 18.24 -25.08
N TYR A 129 -5.21 17.55 -24.89
CA TYR A 129 -4.76 16.49 -25.81
C TYR A 129 -5.51 15.17 -25.60
N TYR A 130 -5.64 14.73 -24.33
CA TYR A 130 -6.20 13.41 -23.99
C TYR A 130 -7.65 13.45 -23.50
N GLY A 131 -8.13 14.59 -23.00
CA GLY A 131 -9.43 14.69 -22.33
C GLY A 131 -10.64 14.94 -23.23
N GLY A 132 -10.46 15.04 -24.56
CA GLY A 132 -11.53 15.46 -25.48
C GLY A 132 -12.74 14.52 -25.54
N ASP A 133 -12.56 13.24 -25.24
CA ASP A 133 -13.60 12.21 -25.16
C ASP A 133 -14.02 11.89 -23.71
N CYS A 134 -13.44 12.59 -22.72
CA CYS A 134 -13.73 12.40 -21.31
C CYS A 134 -14.63 13.53 -20.76
N THR A 135 -15.60 13.15 -19.93
CA THR A 135 -16.42 14.11 -19.17
C THR A 135 -15.66 14.63 -17.95
N TRP A 136 -14.92 13.74 -17.31
CA TRP A 136 -14.25 14.00 -16.05
C TRP A 136 -12.73 13.83 -16.15
N CYS A 137 -12.04 14.57 -15.31
CA CYS A 137 -10.66 14.33 -14.96
C CYS A 137 -10.59 14.09 -13.45
N ASN A 138 -10.10 12.92 -13.07
CA ASN A 138 -9.87 12.55 -11.67
C ASN A 138 -8.37 12.69 -11.38
N ARG A 139 -8.04 13.61 -10.50
CA ARG A 139 -6.64 13.86 -10.09
C ARG A 139 -6.29 13.19 -8.76
N GLU A 140 -7.02 12.14 -8.42
CA GLU A 140 -6.83 11.30 -7.24
C GLU A 140 -6.82 12.06 -5.91
N ASP A 141 -6.33 11.43 -4.83
CA ASP A 141 -6.34 12.03 -3.51
C ASP A 141 -5.10 12.90 -3.22
N ASP A 142 -5.10 13.51 -2.06
CA ASP A 142 -4.02 14.36 -1.58
C ASP A 142 -3.04 13.64 -0.63
N ALA A 143 -3.18 12.33 -0.46
CA ALA A 143 -2.39 11.50 0.46
C ALA A 143 -2.25 12.11 1.87
N ARG A 144 -3.20 12.95 2.30
CA ARG A 144 -3.19 13.78 3.53
C ARG A 144 -2.08 14.83 3.59
N ASP A 145 -1.40 15.11 2.47
CA ASP A 145 -0.44 16.21 2.37
C ASP A 145 -1.18 17.55 2.20
N LYS A 146 -0.92 18.51 3.09
CA LYS A 146 -1.60 19.82 3.09
C LYS A 146 -1.26 20.65 1.86
N GLY A 147 -0.02 20.58 1.39
CA GLY A 147 0.44 21.31 0.21
C GLY A 147 -0.25 20.78 -1.06
N LEU A 148 -0.28 19.45 -1.20
CA LEU A 148 -0.94 18.77 -2.31
C LEU A 148 -2.45 19.06 -2.32
N ARG A 149 -3.12 19.01 -1.15
CA ARG A 149 -4.52 19.39 -0.99
C ARG A 149 -4.77 20.82 -1.45
N THR A 150 -3.96 21.77 -0.98
CA THR A 150 -4.08 23.17 -1.38
C THR A 150 -3.93 23.33 -2.89
N SER A 151 -2.92 22.69 -3.47
CA SER A 151 -2.69 22.69 -4.92
C SER A 151 -3.90 22.14 -5.68
N LYS A 152 -4.41 20.95 -5.28
CA LYS A 152 -5.56 20.31 -5.97
C LYS A 152 -6.84 21.15 -5.84
N LEU A 153 -7.11 21.77 -4.69
CA LEU A 153 -8.28 22.63 -4.49
C LEU A 153 -8.24 23.93 -5.32
N GLN A 154 -7.06 24.42 -5.70
CA GLN A 154 -6.93 25.58 -6.60
C GLN A 154 -7.49 25.32 -8.00
N TYR A 155 -7.68 24.05 -8.39
CA TYR A 155 -8.33 23.67 -9.64
C TYR A 155 -9.85 23.61 -9.55
N LEU A 156 -10.43 23.98 -8.41
CA LEU A 156 -11.87 24.10 -8.16
C LEU A 156 -12.65 22.81 -8.55
N PRO A 157 -12.37 21.69 -7.92
CA PRO A 157 -13.02 20.42 -8.27
C PRO A 157 -14.53 20.50 -8.10
N ASP A 158 -15.28 19.95 -9.06
CA ASP A 158 -16.75 19.85 -8.98
C ASP A 158 -17.19 18.87 -7.89
N HIS A 159 -16.39 17.81 -7.68
CA HIS A 159 -16.66 16.78 -6.69
C HIS A 159 -15.39 16.44 -5.90
N LEU A 160 -15.57 16.25 -4.61
CA LEU A 160 -14.55 15.66 -3.74
C LEU A 160 -15.03 14.25 -3.39
N GLY A 161 -14.36 13.24 -3.94
CA GLY A 161 -14.62 11.83 -3.63
C GLY A 161 -14.26 11.53 -2.19
N GLY A 162 -15.15 10.86 -1.46
CA GLY A 162 -14.84 10.27 -0.16
C GLY A 162 -14.13 8.94 -0.35
N LYS A 163 -12.91 8.78 0.18
CA LYS A 163 -12.29 7.47 0.35
C LYS A 163 -12.80 6.83 1.63
N VAL A 164 -13.26 5.61 1.52
CA VAL A 164 -13.60 4.75 2.66
C VAL A 164 -12.63 3.60 2.70
N ARG A 165 -12.10 3.30 3.86
CA ARG A 165 -11.34 2.09 4.10
C ARG A 165 -12.30 1.03 4.57
N ILE A 166 -12.41 -0.05 3.82
CA ILE A 166 -13.17 -1.23 4.21
C ILE A 166 -12.17 -2.21 4.80
N GLU A 167 -12.32 -2.51 6.07
CA GLU A 167 -11.57 -3.56 6.74
C GLU A 167 -12.50 -4.74 6.94
N ALA A 168 -12.17 -5.87 6.33
CA ALA A 168 -12.85 -7.11 6.61
C ALA A 168 -12.21 -7.73 7.86
N GLY A 169 -13.05 -8.06 8.84
CA GLY A 169 -12.65 -8.81 10.02
C GLY A 169 -12.88 -10.30 9.83
N THR A 170 -12.19 -11.09 10.65
CA THR A 170 -12.39 -12.53 10.75
C THR A 170 -13.10 -12.88 12.05
N GLU A 171 -13.49 -14.14 12.25
CA GLU A 171 -14.09 -14.60 13.51
C GLU A 171 -13.16 -14.35 14.73
N LEU A 172 -11.84 -14.25 14.51
CA LEU A 172 -10.89 -13.91 15.59
C LEU A 172 -11.11 -12.49 16.13
N ASP A 173 -11.59 -11.56 15.33
CA ASP A 173 -11.81 -10.18 15.78
C ASP A 173 -12.92 -10.08 16.84
N ALA A 174 -13.87 -11.02 16.82
CA ALA A 174 -14.93 -11.11 17.81
C ALA A 174 -14.45 -11.63 19.19
N LEU A 175 -13.30 -12.32 19.24
CA LEU A 175 -12.80 -12.92 20.46
C LEU A 175 -12.07 -11.89 21.34
N LYS A 176 -12.64 -11.61 22.51
CA LYS A 176 -11.99 -10.75 23.53
C LYS A 176 -10.86 -11.46 24.28
N ALA A 177 -10.95 -12.77 24.37
CA ALA A 177 -9.95 -13.65 25.01
C ALA A 177 -10.01 -15.03 24.39
N VAL A 178 -8.92 -15.80 24.50
CA VAL A 178 -8.91 -17.22 24.11
C VAL A 178 -9.94 -17.97 24.96
N PRO A 179 -10.97 -18.59 24.35
CA PRO A 179 -12.01 -19.27 25.12
C PRO A 179 -11.50 -20.54 25.79
N ALA A 180 -12.24 -21.02 26.80
CA ALA A 180 -12.01 -22.31 27.40
C ALA A 180 -13.06 -23.31 26.87
N ILE A 181 -12.60 -24.43 26.33
CA ILE A 181 -13.43 -25.51 25.80
C ILE A 181 -13.22 -26.77 26.65
N LYS A 182 -14.26 -27.44 27.01
CA LYS A 182 -14.21 -28.70 27.77
C LYS A 182 -14.81 -29.83 26.95
N THR A 183 -14.16 -30.96 26.98
CA THR A 183 -14.64 -32.25 26.49
C THR A 183 -14.73 -33.23 27.68
N ASP A 184 -15.14 -34.46 27.43
CA ASP A 184 -15.24 -35.50 28.48
C ASP A 184 -13.88 -35.79 29.13
N ARG A 185 -12.79 -35.69 28.39
CA ARG A 185 -11.45 -36.06 28.85
C ARG A 185 -10.48 -34.91 28.96
N LEU A 186 -10.68 -33.86 28.12
CA LEU A 186 -9.72 -32.78 27.94
C LEU A 186 -10.33 -31.43 28.26
N SER A 187 -9.47 -30.47 28.51
CA SER A 187 -9.82 -29.06 28.44
C SER A 187 -8.80 -28.31 27.57
N LEU A 188 -9.32 -27.48 26.65
CA LEU A 188 -8.53 -26.55 25.87
C LEU A 188 -8.67 -25.19 26.54
N THR A 189 -7.57 -24.56 26.89
CA THR A 189 -7.58 -23.32 27.64
C THR A 189 -6.52 -22.36 27.11
N PRO A 190 -6.59 -21.08 27.46
CA PRO A 190 -5.47 -20.18 27.20
C PRO A 190 -4.16 -20.74 27.79
N LEU A 191 -3.04 -20.44 27.10
CA LEU A 191 -1.71 -20.66 27.64
C LEU A 191 -1.49 -19.75 28.87
N ARG A 192 -0.82 -20.26 29.90
CA ARG A 192 -0.48 -19.57 31.14
C ARG A 192 1.03 -19.47 31.29
N LYS A 193 1.50 -18.50 32.08
CA LYS A 193 2.93 -18.39 32.38
C LYS A 193 3.53 -19.67 32.98
N GLY A 194 2.76 -20.38 33.78
CA GLY A 194 3.20 -21.68 34.36
C GLY A 194 3.38 -22.82 33.32
N ASP A 195 2.86 -22.63 32.11
CA ASP A 195 3.01 -23.63 31.04
C ASP A 195 4.32 -23.48 30.25
N ILE A 196 5.01 -22.35 30.41
CA ILE A 196 6.17 -21.97 29.59
C ILE A 196 7.18 -23.14 29.45
N PRO A 197 7.65 -23.80 30.51
CA PRO A 197 8.63 -24.87 30.36
C PRO A 197 8.11 -26.05 29.53
N ALA A 198 6.88 -26.51 29.79
CA ALA A 198 6.29 -27.65 29.10
C ALA A 198 5.89 -27.26 27.65
N TYR A 199 5.43 -26.04 27.44
CA TYR A 199 5.09 -25.56 26.12
C TYR A 199 6.30 -25.33 25.24
N SER A 200 7.39 -24.76 25.79
CA SER A 200 8.67 -24.63 25.08
C SER A 200 9.27 -25.98 24.72
N ALA A 201 9.22 -26.94 25.64
CA ALA A 201 9.68 -28.30 25.34
C ALA A 201 8.90 -28.94 24.16
N LEU A 202 7.57 -28.74 24.13
CA LEU A 202 6.72 -29.22 23.03
C LEU A 202 7.06 -28.53 21.71
N CYS A 203 7.34 -27.23 21.74
CA CYS A 203 7.67 -26.43 20.55
C CYS A 203 9.08 -26.74 20.02
N LEU A 204 9.99 -27.20 20.85
CA LEU A 204 11.37 -27.56 20.50
C LEU A 204 11.53 -29.02 20.07
N ASP A 205 10.52 -29.86 20.23
CA ASP A 205 10.55 -31.26 19.81
C ASP A 205 10.50 -31.37 18.29
N ASP A 206 11.65 -31.60 17.65
CA ASP A 206 11.77 -31.67 16.18
C ASP A 206 10.94 -32.83 15.59
N GLU A 207 10.76 -33.95 16.31
CA GLU A 207 9.90 -35.05 15.86
C GLU A 207 8.42 -34.63 15.81
N ARG A 208 7.93 -33.88 16.81
CA ARG A 208 6.54 -33.32 16.84
C ARG A 208 6.36 -32.22 15.83
N ASN A 209 7.40 -31.49 15.52
CA ASN A 209 7.35 -30.36 14.58
C ASN A 209 7.61 -30.77 13.13
N ARG A 210 7.97 -32.01 12.85
CA ARG A 210 8.28 -32.50 11.50
C ARG A 210 7.23 -32.14 10.46
N TRP A 211 5.95 -32.10 10.86
CA TRP A 211 4.81 -31.82 9.98
C TRP A 211 4.08 -30.52 10.33
N TRP A 212 4.70 -29.68 11.18
CA TRP A 212 4.05 -28.45 11.66
C TRP A 212 3.92 -27.37 10.60
N GLY A 213 4.73 -27.41 9.54
CA GLY A 213 4.70 -26.43 8.44
C GLY A 213 5.28 -25.06 8.78
N TYR A 214 5.73 -24.84 10.03
CA TYR A 214 6.33 -23.60 10.51
C TYR A 214 7.64 -23.89 11.25
N ASP A 215 8.70 -23.21 10.84
CA ASP A 215 9.98 -23.26 11.54
C ASP A 215 10.27 -21.91 12.22
N TYR A 216 10.21 -21.90 13.54
CA TYR A 216 10.47 -20.73 14.36
C TYR A 216 11.86 -20.13 14.13
N ARG A 217 12.83 -20.92 13.68
CA ARG A 217 14.19 -20.47 13.39
C ARG A 217 14.22 -19.43 12.28
N THR A 218 13.26 -19.49 11.35
CA THR A 218 13.13 -18.52 10.27
C THR A 218 12.75 -17.13 10.81
N ASP A 219 11.84 -17.07 11.78
CA ASP A 219 11.39 -15.80 12.38
C ASP A 219 12.38 -15.29 13.42
N LEU A 220 13.07 -16.21 14.11
CA LEU A 220 14.06 -15.86 15.12
C LEU A 220 15.31 -15.22 14.50
N GLY A 221 15.73 -15.68 13.30
CA GLY A 221 16.95 -15.22 12.64
C GLY A 221 18.17 -15.41 13.54
N ASP A 222 18.99 -14.36 13.65
CA ASP A 222 20.20 -14.36 14.49
C ASP A 222 19.93 -13.99 15.97
N GLN A 223 18.67 -13.86 16.37
CA GLN A 223 18.31 -13.50 17.74
C GLN A 223 18.41 -14.71 18.68
N PRO A 224 18.83 -14.54 19.96
CA PRO A 224 18.84 -15.63 20.91
C PRO A 224 17.42 -16.07 21.27
N LEU A 225 17.21 -17.39 21.32
CA LEU A 225 15.96 -17.98 21.79
C LEU A 225 15.82 -17.72 23.30
N THR A 226 14.75 -17.02 23.68
CA THR A 226 14.41 -16.77 25.09
C THR A 226 13.53 -17.89 25.64
N ASP A 227 13.54 -18.09 26.96
CA ASP A 227 12.68 -19.10 27.63
C ASP A 227 11.19 -18.87 27.39
N THR A 228 10.77 -17.62 27.15
CA THR A 228 9.38 -17.23 26.94
C THR A 228 8.97 -17.12 25.48
N TYR A 229 9.90 -17.30 24.53
CA TYR A 229 9.69 -17.01 23.11
C TYR A 229 8.35 -17.53 22.56
N PHE A 230 8.09 -18.83 22.67
CA PHE A 230 6.87 -19.43 22.11
C PHE A 230 5.59 -18.95 22.79
N TYR A 231 5.64 -18.71 24.09
CA TYR A 231 4.52 -18.14 24.84
C TYR A 231 4.23 -16.70 24.38
N ASP A 232 5.27 -15.90 24.17
CA ASP A 232 5.14 -14.51 23.75
C ASP A 232 4.66 -14.42 22.29
N VAL A 233 5.15 -15.30 21.40
CA VAL A 233 4.66 -15.42 20.02
C VAL A 233 3.16 -15.76 20.01
N ALA A 234 2.72 -16.79 20.75
CA ALA A 234 1.31 -17.17 20.80
C ALA A 234 0.42 -16.03 21.30
N ARG A 235 0.89 -15.24 22.26
CA ARG A 235 0.17 -14.03 22.73
C ARG A 235 0.15 -12.90 21.69
N ALA A 236 1.26 -12.68 21.01
CA ALA A 236 1.37 -11.67 19.96
C ALA A 236 0.46 -12.02 18.77
N ASP A 237 0.40 -13.30 18.40
CA ASP A 237 -0.48 -13.78 17.33
C ASP A 237 -1.95 -13.60 17.65
N PHE A 238 -2.35 -13.89 18.88
CA PHE A 238 -3.71 -13.63 19.32
C PHE A 238 -4.03 -12.14 19.35
N ALA A 239 -3.12 -11.31 19.85
CA ALA A 239 -3.29 -9.87 19.88
C ALA A 239 -3.41 -9.26 18.47
N ALA A 240 -2.64 -9.81 17.52
CA ALA A 240 -2.66 -9.42 16.11
C ALA A 240 -3.75 -10.12 15.27
N ARG A 241 -4.61 -10.95 15.89
CA ARG A 241 -5.69 -11.68 15.21
C ARG A 241 -5.20 -12.64 14.13
N ARG A 242 -4.00 -13.19 14.28
CA ARG A 242 -3.40 -14.16 13.34
C ARG A 242 -3.70 -15.60 13.70
N ALA A 243 -3.68 -15.91 15.01
CA ALA A 243 -3.89 -17.27 15.48
C ALA A 243 -4.49 -17.32 16.90
N VAL A 244 -5.06 -18.46 17.23
CA VAL A 244 -5.51 -18.83 18.58
C VAL A 244 -4.84 -20.13 19.00
N ASN A 245 -3.98 -20.06 20.01
CA ASN A 245 -3.27 -21.20 20.57
C ASN A 245 -3.97 -21.69 21.85
N PHE A 246 -4.39 -22.94 21.84
CA PHE A 246 -5.00 -23.61 22.99
C PHE A 246 -4.02 -24.56 23.64
N ALA A 247 -3.82 -24.41 24.93
CA ALA A 247 -3.20 -25.44 25.76
C ALA A 247 -4.16 -26.62 25.91
N VAL A 248 -3.81 -27.78 25.40
CA VAL A 248 -4.56 -29.03 25.63
C VAL A 248 -4.17 -29.60 26.99
N ARG A 249 -5.16 -29.81 27.85
CA ARG A 249 -4.93 -30.29 29.24
C ARG A 249 -5.66 -31.57 29.54
N LEU A 250 -4.92 -32.50 30.14
CA LEU A 250 -5.47 -33.69 30.77
C LEU A 250 -5.35 -33.56 32.29
N LYS A 251 -6.47 -33.57 33.01
CA LYS A 251 -6.51 -33.39 34.47
C LYS A 251 -5.72 -32.16 34.95
N GLY A 252 -5.80 -31.05 34.17
CA GLY A 252 -5.14 -29.79 34.46
C GLY A 252 -3.69 -29.65 34.00
N ARG A 253 -3.02 -30.74 33.63
CA ARG A 253 -1.64 -30.74 33.11
C ARG A 253 -1.63 -30.48 31.62
N LEU A 254 -0.75 -29.63 31.13
CA LEU A 254 -0.54 -29.39 29.69
C LEU A 254 0.06 -30.66 29.06
N ILE A 255 -0.60 -31.19 28.03
CA ILE A 255 -0.18 -32.39 27.29
C ILE A 255 0.00 -32.12 25.79
N GLY A 256 -0.38 -30.93 25.31
CA GLY A 256 -0.28 -30.61 23.91
C GLY A 256 -0.83 -29.23 23.59
N GLU A 257 -0.95 -28.95 22.30
CA GLU A 257 -1.47 -27.73 21.75
C GLU A 257 -2.43 -28.02 20.60
N VAL A 258 -3.44 -27.18 20.46
CA VAL A 258 -4.19 -26.98 19.23
C VAL A 258 -4.08 -25.51 18.86
N VAL A 259 -3.73 -25.22 17.63
CA VAL A 259 -3.73 -23.85 17.10
C VAL A 259 -4.67 -23.75 15.90
N LEU A 260 -5.44 -22.67 15.86
CA LEU A 260 -6.19 -22.22 14.69
C LEU A 260 -5.49 -20.99 14.14
N TYR A 261 -5.14 -21.00 12.86
CA TYR A 261 -4.38 -19.94 12.21
C TYR A 261 -4.89 -19.74 10.76
N ASN A 262 -4.35 -18.76 10.03
CA ASN A 262 -4.77 -18.40 8.70
C ASN A 262 -6.30 -18.27 8.57
N PRO A 263 -6.94 -17.38 9.35
CA PRO A 263 -8.38 -17.16 9.26
C PRO A 263 -8.74 -16.65 7.86
N ASP A 264 -9.75 -17.24 7.24
CA ASP A 264 -10.36 -16.72 6.04
C ASP A 264 -11.59 -15.85 6.38
N PHE A 265 -12.11 -15.11 5.39
CA PHE A 265 -13.30 -14.27 5.57
C PHE A 265 -14.62 -15.06 5.44
N ARG A 266 -14.56 -16.39 5.42
CA ARG A 266 -15.71 -17.30 5.35
C ARG A 266 -15.91 -18.09 6.63
N GLY A 267 -15.12 -17.79 7.67
CA GLY A 267 -15.14 -18.51 8.94
C GLY A 267 -14.31 -19.79 8.97
N GLY A 268 -13.47 -20.00 7.94
CA GLY A 268 -12.52 -21.11 7.89
C GLY A 268 -11.20 -20.79 8.57
N PHE A 269 -10.52 -21.83 9.04
CA PHE A 269 -9.20 -21.78 9.65
C PHE A 269 -8.39 -23.01 9.24
N GLU A 270 -7.08 -22.85 9.19
CA GLU A 270 -6.18 -23.98 9.24
C GLU A 270 -5.98 -24.40 10.70
N GLN A 271 -5.82 -25.71 10.93
CA GLN A 271 -5.65 -26.27 12.26
C GLN A 271 -4.34 -27.01 12.36
N GLY A 272 -3.54 -26.69 13.36
CA GLY A 272 -2.39 -27.47 13.82
C GLY A 272 -2.68 -28.16 15.15
N CYS A 273 -2.16 -29.37 15.34
CA CYS A 273 -2.26 -30.11 16.59
C CYS A 273 -0.97 -30.86 16.87
N ARG A 274 -0.49 -30.80 18.10
CA ARG A 274 0.64 -31.60 18.57
C ARG A 274 0.42 -32.02 20.02
N ILE A 275 0.84 -33.26 20.33
CA ILE A 275 0.72 -33.87 21.66
C ILE A 275 2.11 -34.30 22.11
N ALA A 276 2.44 -34.07 23.39
CA ALA A 276 3.69 -34.47 23.98
C ALA A 276 3.88 -36.01 23.88
N PRO A 277 5.10 -36.49 23.64
CA PRO A 277 5.38 -37.90 23.32
C PRO A 277 4.76 -38.90 24.29
N GLU A 278 4.82 -38.60 25.58
CA GLU A 278 4.30 -39.46 26.64
C GLU A 278 2.76 -39.59 26.66
N TYR A 279 2.06 -38.73 25.89
CA TYR A 279 0.59 -38.75 25.75
C TYR A 279 0.15 -39.15 24.34
N ALA A 280 1.08 -39.45 23.44
CA ALA A 280 0.76 -39.89 22.09
C ALA A 280 0.14 -41.29 22.06
N GLY A 281 -0.71 -41.56 21.05
CA GLY A 281 -1.30 -42.88 20.87
C GLY A 281 -2.48 -43.25 21.79
N HIS A 282 -2.93 -42.32 22.65
CA HIS A 282 -4.05 -42.57 23.60
C HIS A 282 -5.42 -42.09 23.06
N GLY A 283 -5.45 -41.57 21.85
CA GLY A 283 -6.69 -41.07 21.23
C GLY A 283 -7.27 -39.85 21.91
N TYR A 284 -6.43 -38.99 22.43
CA TYR A 284 -6.81 -37.70 23.04
C TYR A 284 -7.29 -36.69 21.99
#